data_2550371a69a72f1b88f5cbe53d092ceb
#
_entry.id   2550371a69a72f1b88f5cbe53d092ceb
#
_cell.length_a   1.000
_cell.length_b   1.000
_cell.length_c   1.000
_cell.angle_alpha   90.00
_cell.angle_beta   90.00
_cell.angle_gamma   90.00
#
_symmetry.space_group_name_H-M   'P 1'
#
loop_
_entity.id
_entity.type
_entity.pdbx_description
1 polymer ?
#
loop_
_entity_poly.entity_id
_entity_poly.type
_entity_poly.pdbx_seq_one_letter_code
_entity_poly.pdbx_strand_id
1 'polypeptide(L)'
;FLVSMAIMLMAVSASAQNYTNEDGTYDVYCDVMGYNFWGAGKIKALIDLGAVSAGHKFESIYENGQKKKFNTMIEVLDYMARRGWKVQSTYVAAESQGIKGQQDVIHYLLIKKVKSDEEIRAGLDTKEDD
;
A
#
# COMPACT_ATOMS: atom_id res chain seq x y z
N PHE A 1 -43.32 5.78 -35.19
CA PHE A 1 -42.33 6.85 -35.34
C PHE A 1 -41.56 7.19 -34.06
N LEU A 2 -41.77 6.46 -32.97
CA LEU A 2 -41.16 6.77 -31.66
C LEU A 2 -40.26 5.65 -31.12
N VAL A 3 -39.89 4.68 -31.96
CA VAL A 3 -39.07 3.51 -31.51
C VAL A 3 -37.59 3.62 -31.84
N SER A 4 -37.20 4.67 -32.58
CA SER A 4 -35.83 4.76 -33.10
C SER A 4 -34.85 5.56 -32.24
N MET A 5 -35.27 6.07 -31.09
CA MET A 5 -34.41 6.96 -30.26
C MET A 5 -33.95 6.37 -28.94
N ALA A 6 -34.30 5.13 -28.63
CA ALA A 6 -34.00 4.52 -27.35
C ALA A 6 -32.73 3.60 -27.37
N ILE A 7 -32.07 3.45 -28.52
CA ILE A 7 -30.98 2.47 -28.67
C ILE A 7 -29.58 3.08 -28.53
N MET A 8 -29.47 4.42 -28.45
CA MET A 8 -28.14 5.05 -28.43
C MET A 8 -27.56 5.40 -27.06
N LEU A 9 -28.22 5.04 -25.96
CA LEU A 9 -27.71 5.38 -24.64
C LEU A 9 -27.08 4.21 -23.88
N MET A 10 -26.93 3.05 -24.49
CA MET A 10 -26.38 1.87 -23.81
C MET A 10 -24.92 1.55 -24.13
N ALA A 11 -24.25 2.34 -24.96
CA ALA A 11 -22.90 1.98 -25.43
C ALA A 11 -21.75 2.59 -24.58
N VAL A 12 -22.04 3.42 -23.59
CA VAL A 12 -20.99 4.16 -22.87
C VAL A 12 -20.63 3.53 -21.52
N SER A 13 -21.40 2.58 -21.03
CA SER A 13 -21.14 1.98 -19.71
C SER A 13 -20.31 0.69 -19.74
N ALA A 14 -19.97 0.16 -20.89
CA ALA A 14 -19.27 -1.14 -20.99
C ALA A 14 -17.76 -1.05 -20.77
N SER A 15 -17.14 0.11 -20.94
CA SER A 15 -15.66 0.23 -20.83
C SER A 15 -15.17 0.47 -19.39
N ALA A 16 -16.03 0.94 -18.47
CA ALA A 16 -15.64 1.18 -17.10
C ALA A 16 -15.70 -0.06 -16.20
N GLN A 17 -16.33 -1.15 -16.66
CA GLN A 17 -16.52 -2.37 -15.86
C GLN A 17 -15.35 -3.36 -15.92
N ASN A 18 -14.39 -3.16 -16.83
CA ASN A 18 -13.31 -4.12 -17.06
C ASN A 18 -12.16 -4.05 -16.06
N TYR A 19 -12.21 -3.12 -15.11
CA TYR A 19 -11.11 -2.86 -14.17
C TYR A 19 -11.47 -3.15 -12.72
N THR A 20 -12.67 -3.65 -12.45
CA THR A 20 -13.11 -4.01 -11.10
C THR A 20 -13.35 -5.50 -10.99
N ASN A 21 -13.22 -6.03 -9.78
CA ASN A 21 -13.63 -7.39 -9.45
C ASN A 21 -15.16 -7.51 -9.54
N GLU A 22 -15.66 -8.75 -9.57
CA GLU A 22 -17.09 -9.03 -9.65
C GLU A 22 -17.90 -8.41 -8.51
N ASP A 23 -17.29 -8.25 -7.34
CA ASP A 23 -17.92 -7.64 -6.16
C ASP A 23 -17.85 -6.11 -6.14
N GLY A 24 -17.39 -5.49 -7.22
CA GLY A 24 -17.25 -4.04 -7.32
C GLY A 24 -16.00 -3.46 -6.68
N THR A 25 -15.11 -4.32 -6.15
CA THR A 25 -13.83 -3.88 -5.60
C THR A 25 -12.73 -3.89 -6.66
N TYR A 26 -11.63 -3.24 -6.38
CA TYR A 26 -10.42 -3.34 -7.18
C TYR A 26 -9.22 -3.59 -6.27
N ASP A 27 -8.21 -4.21 -6.85
CA ASP A 27 -6.99 -4.55 -6.12
C ASP A 27 -6.04 -3.35 -6.12
N VAL A 28 -5.47 -3.06 -4.96
CA VAL A 28 -4.40 -2.09 -4.80
C VAL A 28 -3.22 -2.76 -4.13
N TYR A 29 -2.05 -2.22 -4.36
CA TYR A 29 -0.80 -2.79 -3.88
C TYR A 29 -0.03 -1.77 -3.05
N CYS A 30 0.71 -2.24 -2.06
CA CYS A 30 1.72 -1.43 -1.40
C CYS A 30 2.99 -2.25 -1.21
N ASP A 31 4.09 -1.56 -1.10
CA ASP A 31 5.39 -2.14 -0.80
C ASP A 31 5.74 -1.82 0.65
N VAL A 32 6.15 -2.82 1.41
CA VAL A 32 6.54 -2.65 2.81
C VAL A 32 7.93 -3.22 3.00
N MET A 33 8.80 -2.43 3.60
CA MET A 33 10.11 -2.90 4.04
C MET A 33 10.39 -2.46 5.47
N GLY A 34 11.26 -3.19 6.14
CA GLY A 34 11.64 -2.89 7.51
C GLY A 34 13.11 -2.58 7.64
N TYR A 35 13.42 -1.55 8.39
CA TYR A 35 14.79 -1.20 8.74
C TYR A 35 15.02 -1.34 10.23
N ASN A 36 16.17 -1.89 10.58
CA ASN A 36 16.60 -1.92 11.98
C ASN A 36 16.88 -0.49 12.46
N PHE A 37 16.33 -0.17 13.61
CA PHE A 37 16.66 1.09 14.27
C PHE A 37 17.98 0.91 15.01
N TRP A 38 18.88 1.88 14.89
CA TRP A 38 20.18 1.83 15.54
C TRP A 38 20.07 1.53 17.03
N GLY A 39 20.64 0.39 17.44
CA GLY A 39 20.85 0.03 18.83
C GLY A 39 19.63 -0.26 19.68
N ALA A 40 18.42 -0.24 19.12
CA ALA A 40 17.19 -0.36 19.91
C ALA A 40 16.48 -1.70 19.76
N GLY A 41 16.95 -2.60 18.88
CA GLY A 41 16.27 -3.87 18.62
C GLY A 41 14.85 -3.70 18.05
N LYS A 42 14.57 -2.55 17.46
CA LYS A 42 13.27 -2.22 16.89
C LYS A 42 13.35 -2.06 15.39
N ILE A 43 12.22 -2.26 14.73
CA ILE A 43 12.08 -2.15 13.28
C ILE A 43 11.20 -0.93 12.97
N LYS A 44 11.68 -0.10 12.06
CA LYS A 44 10.89 0.95 11.42
C LYS A 44 10.33 0.39 10.12
N ALA A 45 9.02 0.47 9.93
CA ALA A 45 8.39 0.07 8.69
C ALA A 45 8.33 1.25 7.73
N LEU A 46 8.76 1.03 6.49
CA LEU A 46 8.60 1.98 5.39
C LEU A 46 7.59 1.42 4.40
N ILE A 47 6.65 2.26 3.98
CA ILE A 47 5.54 1.87 3.12
C ILE A 47 5.49 2.77 1.90
N ASP A 48 5.34 2.17 0.72
CA ASP A 48 4.99 2.85 -0.52
C ASP A 48 3.55 2.48 -0.87
N LEU A 49 2.66 3.45 -0.77
CA LEU A 49 1.23 3.30 -1.11
C LEU A 49 0.91 3.73 -2.54
N GLY A 50 1.91 3.88 -3.37
CA GLY A 50 1.73 4.25 -4.77
C GLY A 50 1.23 5.67 -4.96
N ALA A 51 0.21 5.84 -5.80
CA ALA A 51 -0.31 7.15 -6.18
C ALA A 51 -0.88 7.96 -5.01
N VAL A 52 -1.22 7.31 -3.89
CA VAL A 52 -1.71 8.00 -2.70
C VAL A 52 -0.59 8.42 -1.74
N SER A 53 0.65 8.01 -2.02
CA SER A 53 1.82 8.48 -1.29
C SER A 53 2.23 9.86 -1.77
N ALA A 54 2.51 10.75 -0.84
CA ALA A 54 2.99 12.08 -1.17
C ALA A 54 4.41 12.02 -1.72
N GLY A 55 4.65 12.64 -2.89
CA GLY A 55 5.99 12.84 -3.42
C GLY A 55 6.74 11.58 -3.88
N HIS A 56 6.06 10.46 -4.07
CA HIS A 56 6.67 9.19 -4.51
C HIS A 56 7.77 8.67 -3.59
N LYS A 57 7.68 8.97 -2.31
CA LYS A 57 8.63 8.51 -1.31
C LYS A 57 8.00 7.51 -0.37
N PHE A 58 8.83 6.70 0.25
CA PHE A 58 8.36 5.81 1.31
C PHE A 58 7.91 6.64 2.51
N GLU A 59 6.85 6.19 3.15
CA GLU A 59 6.28 6.82 4.32
C GLU A 59 6.48 5.91 5.54
N SER A 60 6.64 6.52 6.70
CA SER A 60 6.68 5.81 7.99
C SER A 60 5.30 5.75 8.60
N ILE A 61 5.04 4.69 9.37
CA ILE A 61 3.80 4.53 10.13
C ILE A 61 3.90 5.34 11.42
N TYR A 62 2.85 6.10 11.71
CA TYR A 62 2.70 6.87 12.95
C TYR A 62 1.53 6.33 13.77
N GLU A 63 1.67 6.42 15.06
CA GLU A 63 0.62 6.09 16.01
C GLU A 63 0.70 7.08 17.18
N ASN A 64 -0.42 7.74 17.49
CA ASN A 64 -0.48 8.77 18.52
C ASN A 64 0.56 9.90 18.33
N GLY A 65 0.78 10.30 17.08
CA GLY A 65 1.69 11.39 16.72
C GLY A 65 3.17 11.03 16.72
N GLN A 66 3.52 9.79 16.98
CA GLN A 66 4.90 9.32 17.01
C GLN A 66 5.14 8.22 16.00
N LYS A 67 6.36 8.12 15.46
CA LYS A 67 6.75 6.99 14.61
C LYS A 67 6.56 5.69 15.38
N LYS A 68 5.76 4.80 14.78
CA LYS A 68 5.56 3.48 15.37
C LYS A 68 6.79 2.61 15.12
N LYS A 69 7.29 2.00 16.19
CA LYS A 69 8.37 1.02 16.14
C LYS A 69 7.81 -0.36 16.41
N PHE A 70 8.28 -1.32 15.64
CA PHE A 70 7.85 -2.71 15.74
C PHE A 70 9.00 -3.55 16.29
N ASN A 71 8.69 -4.66 16.92
CA ASN A 71 9.72 -5.58 17.40
C ASN A 71 10.22 -6.50 16.28
N THR A 72 9.33 -6.92 15.39
CA THR A 72 9.64 -7.86 14.30
C THR A 72 8.88 -7.48 13.03
N MET A 73 9.32 -8.02 11.89
CA MET A 73 8.57 -7.87 10.64
C MET A 73 7.20 -8.54 10.69
N ILE A 74 7.06 -9.61 11.49
CA ILE A 74 5.75 -10.26 11.66
C ILE A 74 4.75 -9.29 12.30
N GLU A 75 5.19 -8.49 13.28
CA GLU A 75 4.31 -7.45 13.85
C GLU A 75 3.89 -6.41 12.81
N VAL A 76 4.80 -6.04 11.91
CA VAL A 76 4.47 -5.12 10.81
C VAL A 76 3.40 -5.74 9.91
N LEU A 77 3.60 -7.00 9.52
CA LEU A 77 2.67 -7.70 8.65
C LEU A 77 1.30 -7.91 9.33
N ASP A 78 1.28 -8.24 10.62
CA ASP A 78 0.04 -8.33 11.40
C ASP A 78 -0.69 -6.98 11.46
N TYR A 79 0.06 -5.92 11.67
CA TYR A 79 -0.48 -4.56 11.67
C TYR A 79 -1.16 -4.22 10.34
N MET A 80 -0.53 -4.57 9.23
CA MET A 80 -1.08 -4.35 7.90
C MET A 80 -2.27 -5.29 7.62
N ALA A 81 -2.18 -6.54 8.05
CA ALA A 81 -3.24 -7.54 7.84
C ALA A 81 -4.55 -7.11 8.52
N ARG A 82 -4.48 -6.54 9.71
CA ARG A 82 -5.67 -6.01 10.42
C ARG A 82 -6.33 -4.86 9.67
N ARG A 83 -5.63 -4.25 8.74
CA ARG A 83 -6.13 -3.16 7.88
C ARG A 83 -6.50 -3.62 6.48
N GLY A 84 -6.58 -4.95 6.29
CA GLY A 84 -7.05 -5.55 5.05
C GLY A 84 -5.96 -5.91 4.04
N TRP A 85 -4.70 -5.70 4.38
CA TRP A 85 -3.58 -6.00 3.51
C TRP A 85 -3.13 -7.44 3.66
N LYS A 86 -2.82 -8.09 2.54
CA LYS A 86 -2.30 -9.46 2.52
C LYS A 86 -0.99 -9.51 1.75
N VAL A 87 -0.06 -10.35 2.19
CA VAL A 87 1.19 -10.57 1.46
C VAL A 87 0.89 -11.27 0.14
N GLN A 88 1.26 -10.64 -0.97
CA GLN A 88 1.15 -11.21 -2.31
C GLN A 88 2.44 -11.91 -2.71
N SER A 89 3.58 -11.26 -2.49
CA SER A 89 4.90 -11.78 -2.80
C SER A 89 5.97 -11.02 -2.03
N THR A 90 7.19 -11.51 -2.12
CA THR A 90 8.38 -10.84 -1.56
C THR A 90 9.46 -10.77 -2.63
N TYR A 91 10.30 -9.76 -2.53
CA TYR A 91 11.49 -9.65 -3.38
C TYR A 91 12.61 -8.97 -2.60
N VAL A 92 13.84 -9.16 -3.06
CA VAL A 92 15.01 -8.56 -2.45
C VAL A 92 15.55 -7.49 -3.38
N ALA A 93 15.83 -6.31 -2.83
CA ALA A 93 16.44 -5.22 -3.56
C ALA A 93 17.57 -4.62 -2.73
N ALA A 94 18.61 -4.14 -3.43
CA ALA A 94 19.70 -3.42 -2.80
C ALA A 94 19.22 -1.99 -2.49
N GLU A 95 19.28 -1.62 -1.21
CA GLU A 95 18.89 -0.30 -0.76
C GLU A 95 20.09 0.45 -0.17
N SER A 96 20.14 1.76 -0.41
CA SER A 96 21.18 2.61 0.15
C SER A 96 20.95 2.80 1.65
N GLN A 97 21.98 2.50 2.45
CA GLN A 97 21.96 2.70 3.90
C GLN A 97 22.84 3.88 4.32
N GLY A 98 22.93 4.91 3.48
CA GLY A 98 23.74 6.08 3.75
C GLY A 98 25.23 5.75 3.83
N ILE A 99 25.90 6.11 4.93
CA ILE A 99 27.34 5.90 5.10
C ILE A 99 27.74 4.42 5.13
N LYS A 100 26.79 3.53 5.41
CA LYS A 100 27.05 2.09 5.48
C LYS A 100 27.03 1.40 4.12
N GLY A 101 26.76 2.12 3.02
CA GLY A 101 26.69 1.55 1.69
C GLY A 101 25.34 0.90 1.40
N GLN A 102 25.35 -0.04 0.46
CA GLN A 102 24.13 -0.76 0.07
C GLN A 102 23.95 -2.02 0.92
N GLN A 103 22.71 -2.31 1.24
CA GLN A 103 22.31 -3.50 1.95
C GLN A 103 21.11 -4.13 1.25
N ASP A 104 21.08 -5.45 1.16
CA ASP A 104 19.93 -6.17 0.64
C ASP A 104 18.78 -6.09 1.65
N VAL A 105 17.63 -5.65 1.18
CA VAL A 105 16.42 -5.51 1.99
C VAL A 105 15.31 -6.33 1.37
N ILE A 106 14.59 -7.06 2.21
CA ILE A 106 13.41 -7.80 1.77
C ILE A 106 12.23 -6.85 1.70
N HIS A 107 11.61 -6.81 0.53
CA HIS A 107 10.37 -6.08 0.29
C HIS A 107 9.19 -7.05 0.33
N TYR A 108 8.13 -6.62 0.96
CA TYR A 108 6.86 -7.34 0.99
C TYR A 108 5.86 -6.60 0.14
N LEU A 109 5.44 -7.22 -0.95
CA LEU A 109 4.37 -6.68 -1.78
C LEU A 109 3.04 -7.15 -1.21
N LEU A 110 2.24 -6.20 -0.75
CA LEU A 110 0.94 -6.47 -0.16
C LEU A 110 -0.17 -6.08 -1.12
N ILE A 111 -1.28 -6.78 -1.04
CA ILE A 111 -2.48 -6.53 -1.84
C ILE A 111 -3.68 -6.32 -0.93
N LYS A 112 -4.57 -5.43 -1.34
CA LYS A 112 -5.82 -5.15 -0.63
C LYS A 112 -6.92 -4.91 -1.66
N LYS A 113 -8.12 -5.39 -1.38
CA LYS A 113 -9.33 -5.08 -2.16
C LYS A 113 -10.01 -3.86 -1.55
N VAL A 114 -10.30 -2.87 -2.38
CA VAL A 114 -10.94 -1.63 -1.95
C VAL A 114 -12.09 -1.28 -2.88
N LYS A 115 -13.06 -0.52 -2.37
CA LYS A 115 -14.15 0.04 -3.17
C LYS A 115 -13.87 1.47 -3.60
N SER A 116 -12.97 2.15 -2.90
CA SER A 116 -12.55 3.53 -3.20
C SER A 116 -11.13 3.74 -2.74
N ASP A 117 -10.48 4.79 -3.28
CA ASP A 117 -9.09 5.10 -2.91
C ASP A 117 -8.95 5.53 -1.44
N GLU A 118 -10.00 6.04 -0.83
CA GLU A 118 -9.99 6.39 0.59
C GLU A 118 -9.74 5.19 1.48
N GLU A 119 -10.17 4.01 1.06
CA GLU A 119 -9.96 2.77 1.81
C GLU A 119 -8.49 2.32 1.84
N ILE A 120 -7.66 2.81 0.91
CA ILE A 120 -6.24 2.45 0.86
C ILE A 120 -5.54 2.83 2.17
N ARG A 121 -5.84 4.02 2.69
CA ARG A 121 -5.25 4.54 3.93
C ARG A 121 -6.07 4.23 5.18
N ALA A 122 -7.16 3.48 5.07
CA ALA A 122 -8.03 3.21 6.22
C ALA A 122 -7.25 2.58 7.37
N GLY A 123 -7.28 3.24 8.53
CA GLY A 123 -6.57 2.79 9.73
C GLY A 123 -5.07 3.05 9.73
N LEU A 124 -4.53 3.73 8.70
CA LEU A 124 -3.12 4.07 8.59
C LEU A 124 -2.92 5.57 8.79
N ASP A 125 -2.00 5.92 9.67
CA ASP A 125 -1.43 7.27 9.76
C ASP A 125 0.01 7.17 9.29
N THR A 126 0.30 7.73 8.13
CA THR A 126 1.63 7.66 7.53
C THR A 126 2.11 9.06 7.15
N LYS A 127 3.41 9.27 7.27
CA LYS A 127 4.06 10.51 6.86
C LYS A 127 5.36 10.18 6.16
N GLU A 128 5.77 11.08 5.27
CA GLU A 128 7.06 10.98 4.61
C GLU A 128 8.16 10.72 5.63
N ASP A 129 9.04 9.77 5.31
CA ASP A 129 10.15 9.43 6.18
C ASP A 129 11.26 10.47 6.07
N ASP A 130 11.64 11.01 7.20
CA ASP A 130 12.71 12.02 7.33
C ASP A 130 14.10 11.35 7.38
#